data_bf652184c924dd3cc257bceefeb80fe2
#
_entry.id   bf652184c924dd3cc257bceefeb80fe2
#
_cell.length_a   1.000
_cell.length_b   1.000
_cell.length_c   1.000
_cell.angle_alpha   90.00
_cell.angle_beta   90.00
_cell.angle_gamma   90.00
#
_symmetry.space_group_name_H-M   'P 1'
#
loop_
_entity.id
_entity.type
_entity.pdbx_description
1 polymer ?
#
loop_
_entity_poly.entity_id
_entity_poly.type
_entity_poly.pdbx_seq_one_letter_code
_entity_poly.pdbx_strand_id
1 'polypeptide(L)'
;MLGLSAAEAKQKPYIASMGIYVFKKSSLDEFLNKKYADNHDFGGAIIPFAARDGYNVQAYLFNDYWEDIGTIKSFFEANLNLAADEPDFEFYDADSPIYTSPRYLPPAKIQNCEVKNAIISHGCSLSDCKVNDAIIGIRSNIGKGANIDHAMIIGADLYESKEQRAALLGAGEIPIGIGEGSVIKNAIIDKNARIGKNCVITNEKGVQDFVDEENGVYIRSGIVVILRNATIPDGTTI
;
A
#
# COMPACT_ATOMS: atom_id res chain seq x y z
N MET A 1 21.94 -25.95 2.26
CA MET A 1 20.96 -26.85 1.61
C MET A 1 19.63 -26.75 2.34
N LEU A 2 18.54 -26.86 1.63
CA LEU A 2 17.19 -26.71 2.19
C LEU A 2 16.74 -27.90 3.05
N GLY A 3 17.50 -28.99 3.09
CA GLY A 3 17.16 -30.21 3.85
C GLY A 3 15.95 -30.99 3.31
N LEU A 4 15.41 -30.60 2.15
CA LEU A 4 14.26 -31.28 1.53
C LEU A 4 14.65 -32.62 0.93
N SER A 5 13.78 -33.61 1.08
CA SER A 5 13.87 -34.86 0.31
C SER A 5 13.56 -34.58 -1.18
N ALA A 6 13.98 -35.49 -2.07
CA ALA A 6 13.70 -35.38 -3.50
C ALA A 6 12.18 -35.34 -3.81
N ALA A 7 11.35 -36.00 -2.99
CA ALA A 7 9.90 -35.99 -3.13
C ALA A 7 9.31 -34.62 -2.74
N GLU A 8 9.74 -34.02 -1.64
CA GLU A 8 9.31 -32.71 -1.20
C GLU A 8 9.78 -31.61 -2.17
N ALA A 9 11.01 -31.68 -2.67
CA ALA A 9 11.51 -30.74 -3.67
C ALA A 9 10.70 -30.80 -4.98
N LYS A 10 10.19 -31.98 -5.35
CA LYS A 10 9.32 -32.14 -6.53
C LYS A 10 7.92 -31.58 -6.32
N GLN A 11 7.41 -31.67 -5.08
CA GLN A 11 6.09 -31.09 -4.73
C GLN A 11 6.15 -29.59 -4.53
N LYS A 12 7.30 -29.03 -4.14
CA LYS A 12 7.54 -27.59 -3.92
C LYS A 12 8.64 -27.11 -4.88
N PRO A 13 8.35 -27.03 -6.20
CA PRO A 13 9.36 -26.74 -7.22
C PRO A 13 9.89 -25.30 -7.15
N TYR A 14 9.13 -24.40 -6.49
CA TYR A 14 9.50 -23.01 -6.35
C TYR A 14 9.60 -22.66 -4.87
N ILE A 15 10.84 -22.43 -4.39
CA ILE A 15 11.13 -21.91 -3.06
C ILE A 15 11.76 -20.54 -3.25
N ALA A 16 11.02 -19.50 -2.86
CA ALA A 16 11.48 -18.13 -2.93
C ALA A 16 12.14 -17.68 -1.62
N SER A 17 13.09 -16.75 -1.72
CA SER A 17 13.62 -16.06 -0.55
C SER A 17 12.61 -15.01 -0.11
N MET A 18 12.30 -14.97 1.18
CA MET A 18 11.45 -13.92 1.77
C MET A 18 12.21 -12.58 1.96
N GLY A 19 13.49 -12.51 1.62
CA GLY A 19 14.32 -11.33 1.86
C GLY A 19 14.66 -11.06 3.34
N ILE A 20 14.42 -12.03 4.21
CA ILE A 20 14.69 -11.90 5.66
C ILE A 20 15.89 -12.77 6.01
N TYR A 21 16.95 -12.15 6.53
CA TYR A 21 18.21 -12.81 6.81
C TYR A 21 18.71 -12.50 8.21
N VAL A 22 19.27 -13.49 8.89
CA VAL A 22 19.90 -13.34 10.20
C VAL A 22 21.40 -13.72 10.08
N PHE A 23 22.27 -12.77 10.41
CA PHE A 23 23.72 -12.97 10.35
C PHE A 23 24.35 -12.87 11.75
N LYS A 24 25.44 -13.62 11.96
CA LYS A 24 26.39 -13.23 12.99
C LYS A 24 27.03 -11.90 12.59
N LYS A 25 27.10 -10.93 13.50
CA LYS A 25 27.66 -9.61 13.22
C LYS A 25 29.06 -9.70 12.59
N SER A 26 29.95 -10.54 13.14
CA SER A 26 31.30 -10.71 12.61
C SER A 26 31.32 -11.19 11.16
N SER A 27 30.42 -12.10 10.80
CA SER A 27 30.32 -12.59 9.41
C SER A 27 29.78 -11.52 8.49
N LEU A 28 28.77 -10.76 8.93
CA LEU A 28 28.22 -9.66 8.15
C LEU A 28 29.27 -8.57 7.90
N ASP A 29 30.01 -8.18 8.94
CA ASP A 29 31.10 -7.19 8.85
C ASP A 29 32.22 -7.67 7.89
N GLU A 30 32.55 -8.96 7.94
CA GLU A 30 33.53 -9.56 7.03
C GLU A 30 33.05 -9.54 5.58
N PHE A 31 31.79 -9.92 5.34
CA PHE A 31 31.22 -10.00 3.99
C PHE A 31 31.11 -8.61 3.34
N LEU A 32 30.57 -7.64 4.05
CA LEU A 32 30.31 -6.31 3.50
C LEU A 32 31.54 -5.42 3.38
N ASN A 33 32.54 -5.59 4.27
CA ASN A 33 33.68 -4.68 4.32
C ASN A 33 34.98 -5.30 3.76
N LYS A 34 35.00 -6.62 3.48
CA LYS A 34 36.23 -7.29 3.06
C LYS A 34 35.99 -8.29 1.92
N LYS A 35 35.29 -9.40 2.21
CA LYS A 35 35.29 -10.57 1.32
C LYS A 35 34.42 -10.39 0.10
N TYR A 36 33.25 -9.75 0.26
CA TYR A 36 32.26 -9.51 -0.80
C TYR A 36 31.89 -8.03 -0.91
N ALA A 37 32.82 -7.13 -0.59
CA ALA A 37 32.57 -5.70 -0.51
C ALA A 37 31.99 -5.07 -1.79
N ASP A 38 32.32 -5.63 -2.94
CA ASP A 38 31.82 -5.16 -4.25
C ASP A 38 30.42 -5.71 -4.61
N ASN A 39 29.82 -6.53 -3.72
CA ASN A 39 28.53 -7.14 -3.97
C ASN A 39 27.44 -6.49 -3.12
N HIS A 40 26.36 -6.06 -3.76
CA HIS A 40 25.28 -5.30 -3.14
C HIS A 40 23.95 -6.07 -3.06
N ASP A 41 23.93 -7.33 -3.49
CA ASP A 41 22.76 -8.21 -3.47
C ASP A 41 22.99 -9.40 -2.52
N PHE A 42 22.22 -9.45 -1.45
CA PHE A 42 22.29 -10.55 -0.50
C PHE A 42 21.81 -11.89 -1.09
N GLY A 43 20.66 -11.86 -1.78
CA GLY A 43 20.04 -13.06 -2.32
C GLY A 43 20.76 -13.63 -3.54
N GLY A 44 21.13 -12.75 -4.47
CA GLY A 44 21.75 -13.14 -5.74
C GLY A 44 23.26 -13.33 -5.67
N ALA A 45 23.94 -12.76 -4.66
CA ALA A 45 25.40 -12.78 -4.60
C ALA A 45 25.95 -13.22 -3.24
N ILE A 46 25.77 -12.45 -2.18
CA ILE A 46 26.47 -12.63 -0.89
C ILE A 46 26.16 -14.00 -0.27
N ILE A 47 24.90 -14.41 -0.19
CA ILE A 47 24.49 -15.69 0.40
C ILE A 47 24.96 -16.88 -0.45
N PRO A 48 24.77 -16.90 -1.80
CA PRO A 48 25.35 -17.94 -2.65
C PRO A 48 26.87 -18.06 -2.54
N PHE A 49 27.58 -16.93 -2.47
CA PHE A 49 29.05 -16.96 -2.32
C PHE A 49 29.46 -17.48 -0.94
N ALA A 50 28.79 -17.05 0.13
CA ALA A 50 29.06 -17.55 1.47
C ALA A 50 28.84 -19.08 1.56
N ALA A 51 27.76 -19.59 0.97
CA ALA A 51 27.48 -21.02 0.92
C ALA A 51 28.56 -21.79 0.12
N ARG A 52 28.95 -21.27 -1.05
CA ARG A 52 30.03 -21.84 -1.88
C ARG A 52 31.37 -21.85 -1.14
N ASP A 53 31.67 -20.80 -0.39
CA ASP A 53 32.92 -20.63 0.33
C ASP A 53 32.95 -21.38 1.69
N GLY A 54 31.94 -22.21 1.97
CA GLY A 54 31.91 -23.13 3.11
C GLY A 54 31.41 -22.52 4.43
N TYR A 55 30.82 -21.30 4.41
CA TYR A 55 30.15 -20.76 5.59
C TYR A 55 28.87 -21.55 5.90
N ASN A 56 28.52 -21.60 7.18
CA ASN A 56 27.29 -22.27 7.61
C ASN A 56 26.07 -21.41 7.27
N VAL A 57 25.51 -21.63 6.09
CA VAL A 57 24.29 -21.02 5.60
C VAL A 57 23.14 -21.99 5.76
N GLN A 58 22.15 -21.64 6.57
CA GLN A 58 20.96 -22.45 6.83
C GLN A 58 19.72 -21.74 6.30
N ALA A 59 18.84 -22.49 5.64
CA ALA A 59 17.52 -22.00 5.27
C ALA A 59 16.50 -22.39 6.35
N TYR A 60 15.63 -21.43 6.69
CA TYR A 60 14.44 -21.67 7.49
C TYR A 60 13.24 -21.72 6.56
N LEU A 61 12.50 -22.83 6.56
CA LEU A 61 11.29 -22.97 5.77
C LEU A 61 10.11 -22.39 6.54
N PHE A 62 9.61 -21.27 6.05
CA PHE A 62 8.42 -20.64 6.57
C PHE A 62 7.19 -21.20 5.85
N ASN A 63 6.13 -21.56 6.61
CA ASN A 63 4.93 -22.20 6.05
C ASN A 63 3.63 -21.42 6.31
N ASP A 64 3.72 -20.26 6.98
CA ASP A 64 2.58 -19.38 7.19
C ASP A 64 2.41 -18.37 6.06
N TYR A 65 1.49 -17.44 6.20
CA TYR A 65 1.23 -16.42 5.18
C TYR A 65 2.44 -15.53 4.93
N TRP A 66 2.81 -15.40 3.68
CA TRP A 66 3.79 -14.45 3.19
C TRP A 66 3.40 -14.00 1.78
N GLU A 67 3.45 -12.70 1.52
CA GLU A 67 3.11 -12.10 0.22
C GLU A 67 4.24 -11.21 -0.27
N ASP A 68 4.62 -11.36 -1.53
CA ASP A 68 5.52 -10.42 -2.22
C ASP A 68 4.72 -9.26 -2.79
N ILE A 69 4.86 -8.08 -2.19
CA ILE A 69 4.21 -6.83 -2.60
C ILE A 69 5.10 -5.96 -3.49
N GLY A 70 6.01 -6.55 -4.26
CA GLY A 70 6.97 -5.86 -5.12
C GLY A 70 6.39 -5.19 -6.37
N THR A 71 5.09 -5.40 -6.67
CA THR A 71 4.39 -4.74 -7.78
C THR A 71 3.21 -3.92 -7.28
N ILE A 72 2.76 -2.92 -8.07
CA ILE A 72 1.54 -2.15 -7.74
C ILE A 72 0.35 -3.08 -7.59
N LYS A 73 0.23 -4.09 -8.45
CA LYS A 73 -0.88 -5.05 -8.40
C LYS A 73 -0.85 -5.86 -7.11
N SER A 74 0.26 -6.52 -6.77
CA SER A 74 0.34 -7.33 -5.56
C SER A 74 0.19 -6.48 -4.29
N PHE A 75 0.76 -5.27 -4.27
CA PHE A 75 0.56 -4.32 -3.18
C PHE A 75 -0.93 -3.95 -3.00
N PHE A 76 -1.63 -3.67 -4.09
CA PHE A 76 -3.04 -3.31 -4.07
C PHE A 76 -3.93 -4.47 -3.60
N GLU A 77 -3.74 -5.65 -4.20
CA GLU A 77 -4.52 -6.86 -3.88
C GLU A 77 -4.29 -7.31 -2.41
N ALA A 78 -3.04 -7.34 -1.95
CA ALA A 78 -2.73 -7.70 -0.56
C ALA A 78 -3.33 -6.73 0.46
N ASN A 79 -3.36 -5.43 0.16
CA ASN A 79 -4.01 -4.47 1.04
C ASN A 79 -5.53 -4.63 1.05
N LEU A 80 -6.19 -4.79 -0.10
CA LEU A 80 -7.65 -4.98 -0.14
C LEU A 80 -8.09 -6.29 0.50
N ASN A 81 -7.28 -7.34 0.41
CA ASN A 81 -7.55 -8.61 1.12
C ASN A 81 -7.74 -8.40 2.62
N LEU A 82 -7.08 -7.42 3.24
CA LEU A 82 -7.28 -7.10 4.66
C LEU A 82 -8.71 -6.68 5.02
N ALA A 83 -9.49 -6.21 4.05
CA ALA A 83 -10.89 -5.82 4.23
C ALA A 83 -11.88 -6.95 3.93
N ALA A 84 -11.42 -8.13 3.53
CA ALA A 84 -12.26 -9.31 3.30
C ALA A 84 -12.85 -9.85 4.62
N ASP A 85 -13.92 -10.64 4.53
CA ASP A 85 -14.53 -11.27 5.69
C ASP A 85 -13.58 -12.27 6.39
N GLU A 86 -12.77 -12.98 5.62
CA GLU A 86 -11.72 -13.89 6.08
C GLU A 86 -10.40 -13.49 5.42
N PRO A 87 -9.66 -12.51 6.01
CA PRO A 87 -8.40 -12.06 5.44
C PRO A 87 -7.30 -13.10 5.65
N ASP A 88 -6.35 -13.19 4.72
CA ASP A 88 -5.19 -14.08 4.84
C ASP A 88 -4.24 -13.67 5.99
N PHE A 89 -4.33 -12.43 6.45
CA PHE A 89 -3.52 -11.88 7.54
C PHE A 89 -4.38 -11.09 8.53
N GLU A 90 -4.18 -11.38 9.84
CA GLU A 90 -4.83 -10.69 10.95
C GLU A 90 -3.86 -9.74 11.66
N PHE A 91 -4.30 -8.50 11.92
CA PHE A 91 -3.48 -7.52 12.66
C PHE A 91 -3.44 -7.74 14.16
N TYR A 92 -4.42 -8.46 14.71
CA TYR A 92 -4.49 -8.71 16.14
C TYR A 92 -3.95 -10.10 16.48
N ASP A 93 -2.83 -10.11 17.18
CA ASP A 93 -2.26 -11.28 17.82
C ASP A 93 -1.85 -10.90 19.25
N ALA A 94 -2.45 -11.52 20.24
CA ALA A 94 -2.20 -11.23 21.66
C ALA A 94 -0.78 -11.66 22.09
N ASP A 95 -0.25 -12.71 21.46
CA ASP A 95 1.06 -13.28 21.80
C ASP A 95 2.20 -12.61 21.00
N SER A 96 1.88 -11.98 19.86
CA SER A 96 2.84 -11.34 18.96
C SER A 96 2.36 -9.96 18.51
N PRO A 97 2.21 -8.98 19.42
CA PRO A 97 1.64 -7.68 19.09
C PRO A 97 2.48 -6.90 18.10
N ILE A 98 1.81 -6.27 17.13
CA ILE A 98 2.44 -5.37 16.17
C ILE A 98 2.60 -3.98 16.80
N TYR A 99 3.83 -3.55 17.00
CA TYR A 99 4.13 -2.23 17.55
C TYR A 99 4.16 -1.16 16.47
N THR A 100 3.32 -0.15 16.63
CA THR A 100 3.30 1.03 15.74
C THR A 100 3.51 2.31 16.55
N SER A 101 4.02 3.37 15.90
CA SER A 101 4.14 4.67 16.55
C SER A 101 2.76 5.26 16.83
N PRO A 102 2.46 5.70 18.06
CA PRO A 102 1.21 6.36 18.38
C PRO A 102 1.07 7.68 17.60
N ARG A 103 -0.12 7.92 17.05
CA ARG A 103 -0.40 9.11 16.22
C ARG A 103 -1.35 10.10 16.88
N TYR A 104 -1.94 9.74 18.03
CA TYR A 104 -2.86 10.58 18.80
C TYR A 104 -3.99 11.22 17.97
N LEU A 105 -4.57 10.42 17.07
CA LEU A 105 -5.64 10.85 16.18
C LEU A 105 -7.01 10.67 16.84
N PRO A 106 -8.00 11.52 16.52
CA PRO A 106 -9.37 11.29 16.94
C PRO A 106 -9.95 10.04 16.25
N PRO A 107 -11.03 9.47 16.77
CA PRO A 107 -11.81 8.45 16.05
C PRO A 107 -12.24 8.94 14.66
N ALA A 108 -12.47 7.99 13.74
CA ALA A 108 -13.08 8.30 12.45
C ALA A 108 -14.53 8.79 12.65
N LYS A 109 -14.93 9.81 11.89
CA LYS A 109 -16.28 10.36 11.88
C LYS A 109 -16.98 10.00 10.58
N ILE A 110 -18.04 9.20 10.68
CA ILE A 110 -18.82 8.70 9.54
C ILE A 110 -20.25 9.19 9.69
N GLN A 111 -20.77 9.92 8.70
CA GLN A 111 -22.11 10.52 8.71
C GLN A 111 -22.85 10.17 7.41
N ASN A 112 -24.01 9.49 7.54
CA ASN A 112 -24.92 9.15 6.42
C ASN A 112 -24.21 8.39 5.27
N CYS A 113 -23.26 7.49 5.60
CA CYS A 113 -22.52 6.75 4.59
C CYS A 113 -23.02 5.29 4.49
N GLU A 114 -22.98 4.75 3.28
CA GLU A 114 -23.08 3.32 3.03
C GLU A 114 -21.68 2.74 2.99
N VAL A 115 -21.35 1.86 3.94
CA VAL A 115 -20.01 1.26 4.06
C VAL A 115 -20.14 -0.25 4.05
N LYS A 116 -19.39 -0.93 3.16
CA LYS A 116 -19.30 -2.38 3.04
C LYS A 116 -17.86 -2.82 2.84
N ASN A 117 -17.43 -3.87 3.50
CA ASN A 117 -16.11 -4.48 3.34
C ASN A 117 -14.97 -3.44 3.31
N ALA A 118 -14.84 -2.65 4.37
CA ALA A 118 -13.89 -1.56 4.38
C ALA A 118 -13.15 -1.43 5.71
N ILE A 119 -11.87 -1.08 5.63
CA ILE A 119 -11.08 -0.64 6.78
C ILE A 119 -10.99 0.88 6.76
N ILE A 120 -11.45 1.55 7.81
CA ILE A 120 -11.40 3.00 7.96
C ILE A 120 -10.53 3.36 9.14
N SER A 121 -9.40 3.99 8.87
CA SER A 121 -8.40 4.36 9.88
C SER A 121 -8.83 5.58 10.70
N HIS A 122 -8.09 5.84 11.80
CA HIS A 122 -8.34 6.97 12.70
C HIS A 122 -8.22 8.33 12.00
N GLY A 123 -8.98 9.28 12.50
CA GLY A 123 -8.91 10.67 12.05
C GLY A 123 -9.60 10.95 10.73
N CYS A 124 -10.33 9.99 10.16
CA CYS A 124 -11.05 10.17 8.91
C CYS A 124 -12.36 10.94 9.13
N SER A 125 -12.80 11.65 8.08
CA SER A 125 -14.09 12.31 8.00
C SER A 125 -14.79 11.91 6.70
N LEU A 126 -15.90 11.19 6.82
CA LEU A 126 -16.71 10.71 5.70
C LEU A 126 -18.13 11.27 5.85
N SER A 127 -18.67 11.85 4.79
CA SER A 127 -20.02 12.44 4.83
C SER A 127 -20.81 12.12 3.56
N ASP A 128 -22.04 11.60 3.74
CA ASP A 128 -23.00 11.33 2.68
C ASP A 128 -22.37 10.58 1.47
N CYS A 129 -21.54 9.56 1.70
CA CYS A 129 -20.77 8.88 0.66
C CYS A 129 -20.97 7.36 0.68
N LYS A 130 -20.46 6.70 -0.34
CA LYS A 130 -20.43 5.24 -0.43
C LYS A 130 -18.99 4.74 -0.43
N VAL A 131 -18.72 3.69 0.33
CA VAL A 131 -17.42 3.04 0.42
C VAL A 131 -17.65 1.53 0.39
N ASN A 132 -17.09 0.87 -0.60
CA ASN A 132 -17.21 -0.56 -0.78
C ASN A 132 -15.85 -1.16 -1.14
N ASP A 133 -15.49 -2.29 -0.52
CA ASP A 133 -14.24 -3.01 -0.79
C ASP A 133 -13.04 -2.05 -0.83
N ALA A 134 -12.77 -1.37 0.29
CA ALA A 134 -11.81 -0.27 0.28
C ALA A 134 -11.01 -0.12 1.58
N ILE A 135 -9.81 0.41 1.44
CA ILE A 135 -8.98 0.86 2.57
C ILE A 135 -8.95 2.39 2.60
N ILE A 136 -9.40 2.96 3.70
CA ILE A 136 -9.39 4.41 3.94
C ILE A 136 -8.35 4.72 5.03
N GLY A 137 -7.20 5.21 4.60
CA GLY A 137 -6.06 5.54 5.46
C GLY A 137 -6.28 6.76 6.34
N ILE A 138 -5.36 6.99 7.27
CA ILE A 138 -5.47 8.02 8.32
C ILE A 138 -5.73 9.42 7.76
N ARG A 139 -6.53 10.21 8.48
CA ARG A 139 -6.87 11.62 8.16
C ARG A 139 -7.54 11.82 6.79
N SER A 140 -8.04 10.76 6.17
CA SER A 140 -8.78 10.91 4.90
C SER A 140 -10.03 11.77 5.08
N ASN A 141 -10.30 12.62 4.10
CA ASN A 141 -11.52 13.38 4.00
C ASN A 141 -12.25 12.99 2.71
N ILE A 142 -13.43 12.41 2.84
CA ILE A 142 -14.26 11.96 1.73
C ILE A 142 -15.49 12.84 1.65
N GLY A 143 -15.63 13.55 0.54
CA GLY A 143 -16.69 14.51 0.30
C GLY A 143 -18.05 13.88 0.02
N LYS A 144 -19.08 14.72 0.14
CA LYS A 144 -20.48 14.35 -0.09
C LYS A 144 -20.71 13.79 -1.50
N GLY A 145 -21.45 12.70 -1.60
CA GLY A 145 -21.79 12.06 -2.87
C GLY A 145 -20.64 11.28 -3.51
N ALA A 146 -19.46 11.23 -2.87
CA ALA A 146 -18.35 10.44 -3.37
C ALA A 146 -18.69 8.94 -3.32
N ASN A 147 -18.20 8.20 -4.30
CA ASN A 147 -18.32 6.75 -4.40
C ASN A 147 -16.93 6.12 -4.53
N ILE A 148 -16.52 5.37 -3.52
CA ILE A 148 -15.24 4.68 -3.45
C ILE A 148 -15.52 3.19 -3.54
N ASP A 149 -15.00 2.53 -4.58
CA ASP A 149 -15.25 1.12 -4.84
C ASP A 149 -13.94 0.43 -5.26
N HIS A 150 -13.61 -0.67 -4.62
CA HIS A 150 -12.37 -1.42 -4.89
C HIS A 150 -11.17 -0.48 -4.98
N ALA A 151 -10.88 0.25 -3.89
CA ALA A 151 -9.89 1.32 -3.92
C ALA A 151 -9.13 1.47 -2.60
N MET A 152 -7.93 2.02 -2.69
CA MET A 152 -7.06 2.29 -1.57
C MET A 152 -6.76 3.80 -1.49
N ILE A 153 -7.24 4.45 -0.44
CA ILE A 153 -6.93 5.84 -0.13
C ILE A 153 -5.91 5.85 1.00
N ILE A 154 -4.65 6.21 0.73
CA ILE A 154 -3.56 6.10 1.72
C ILE A 154 -3.68 7.15 2.84
N GLY A 155 -4.38 8.25 2.57
CA GLY A 155 -4.71 9.24 3.58
C GLY A 155 -3.92 10.53 3.51
N ALA A 156 -3.67 11.16 4.66
CA ALA A 156 -2.94 12.42 4.73
C ALA A 156 -1.95 12.47 5.90
N ASP A 157 -0.90 13.27 5.74
CA ASP A 157 0.10 13.49 6.77
C ASP A 157 -0.32 14.57 7.79
N LEU A 158 -1.24 15.46 7.38
CA LEU A 158 -1.72 16.58 8.18
C LEU A 158 -3.21 16.84 7.96
N TYR A 159 -3.80 17.64 8.83
CA TYR A 159 -5.12 18.23 8.63
C TYR A 159 -5.00 19.64 8.09
N GLU A 160 -5.86 19.99 7.14
CA GLU A 160 -6.15 21.38 6.82
C GLU A 160 -7.25 21.90 7.75
N SER A 161 -7.05 23.05 8.40
CA SER A 161 -8.10 23.68 9.23
C SER A 161 -9.29 24.12 8.37
N LYS A 162 -10.41 24.41 9.00
CA LYS A 162 -11.60 24.93 8.27
C LYS A 162 -11.29 26.22 7.54
N GLU A 163 -10.47 27.09 8.16
CA GLU A 163 -10.05 28.37 7.60
C GLU A 163 -9.11 28.15 6.41
N GLN A 164 -8.15 27.23 6.51
CA GLN A 164 -7.26 26.87 5.41
C GLN A 164 -8.04 26.28 4.23
N ARG A 165 -8.97 25.36 4.48
CA ARG A 165 -9.82 24.79 3.42
C ARG A 165 -10.69 25.84 2.76
N ALA A 166 -11.27 26.78 3.53
CA ALA A 166 -12.06 27.86 2.98
C ALA A 166 -11.21 28.82 2.13
N ALA A 167 -9.99 29.11 2.56
CA ALA A 167 -9.06 29.95 1.80
C ALA A 167 -8.65 29.28 0.47
N LEU A 168 -8.32 27.98 0.48
CA LEU A 168 -8.01 27.22 -0.72
C LEU A 168 -9.19 27.25 -1.71
N LEU A 169 -10.38 26.92 -1.24
CA LEU A 169 -11.59 26.94 -2.08
C LEU A 169 -11.89 28.36 -2.62
N GLY A 170 -11.66 29.39 -1.82
CA GLY A 170 -11.81 30.79 -2.23
C GLY A 170 -10.79 31.21 -3.31
N ALA A 171 -9.62 30.59 -3.32
CA ALA A 171 -8.58 30.76 -4.34
C ALA A 171 -8.80 29.89 -5.59
N GLY A 172 -9.82 29.04 -5.61
CA GLY A 172 -10.02 28.05 -6.68
C GLY A 172 -9.09 26.83 -6.59
N GLU A 173 -8.46 26.65 -5.44
CA GLU A 173 -7.58 25.51 -5.19
C GLU A 173 -8.34 24.34 -4.54
N ILE A 174 -7.80 23.12 -4.70
CA ILE A 174 -8.45 21.91 -4.23
C ILE A 174 -7.84 21.49 -2.89
N PRO A 175 -8.65 21.31 -1.84
CA PRO A 175 -8.18 20.81 -0.55
C PRO A 175 -7.78 19.33 -0.59
N ILE A 176 -6.94 18.90 0.37
CA ILE A 176 -6.58 17.48 0.52
C ILE A 176 -7.83 16.63 0.74
N GLY A 177 -7.88 15.48 0.05
CA GLY A 177 -8.94 14.48 0.14
C GLY A 177 -9.67 14.25 -1.17
N ILE A 178 -10.85 13.66 -1.08
CA ILE A 178 -11.71 13.33 -2.22
C ILE A 178 -12.86 14.35 -2.27
N GLY A 179 -12.97 15.06 -3.39
CA GLY A 179 -14.00 16.05 -3.63
C GLY A 179 -15.41 15.46 -3.78
N GLU A 180 -16.41 16.35 -3.65
CA GLU A 180 -17.83 15.98 -3.73
C GLU A 180 -18.16 15.34 -5.09
N GLY A 181 -19.00 14.30 -5.09
CA GLY A 181 -19.52 13.64 -6.29
C GLY A 181 -18.49 12.83 -7.07
N SER A 182 -17.25 12.69 -6.58
CA SER A 182 -16.21 11.96 -7.30
C SER A 182 -16.39 10.46 -7.17
N VAL A 183 -16.08 9.73 -8.25
CA VAL A 183 -16.12 8.27 -8.35
C VAL A 183 -14.70 7.75 -8.47
N ILE A 184 -14.29 6.93 -7.52
CA ILE A 184 -12.96 6.32 -7.47
C ILE A 184 -13.15 4.81 -7.52
N LYS A 185 -12.61 4.14 -8.53
CA LYS A 185 -12.69 2.71 -8.66
C LYS A 185 -11.39 2.11 -9.19
N ASN A 186 -11.02 0.94 -8.65
CA ASN A 186 -9.80 0.22 -9.02
C ASN A 186 -8.57 1.15 -9.02
N ALA A 187 -8.37 1.87 -7.90
CA ALA A 187 -7.39 2.93 -7.82
C ALA A 187 -6.67 3.01 -6.48
N ILE A 188 -5.44 3.50 -6.51
CA ILE A 188 -4.65 3.92 -5.35
C ILE A 188 -4.55 5.44 -5.37
N ILE A 189 -5.03 6.10 -4.32
CA ILE A 189 -4.86 7.53 -4.10
C ILE A 189 -3.84 7.72 -2.99
N ASP A 190 -2.66 8.18 -3.35
CA ASP A 190 -1.55 8.30 -2.41
C ASP A 190 -1.73 9.53 -1.48
N LYS A 191 -0.82 9.69 -0.53
CA LYS A 191 -0.91 10.66 0.56
C LYS A 191 -1.02 12.10 0.08
N ASN A 192 -1.85 12.87 0.76
CA ASN A 192 -2.05 14.28 0.52
C ASN A 192 -2.55 14.61 -0.89
N ALA A 193 -3.04 13.64 -1.65
CA ALA A 193 -3.64 13.90 -2.95
C ALA A 193 -4.89 14.78 -2.80
N ARG A 194 -5.07 15.65 -3.79
CA ARG A 194 -6.13 16.65 -3.87
C ARG A 194 -7.02 16.31 -5.06
N ILE A 195 -8.09 15.59 -4.80
CA ILE A 195 -9.04 15.18 -5.85
C ILE A 195 -10.20 16.18 -5.85
N GLY A 196 -10.40 16.80 -6.99
CA GLY A 196 -11.47 17.77 -7.20
C GLY A 196 -12.88 17.17 -7.12
N LYS A 197 -13.88 17.99 -7.40
CA LYS A 197 -15.29 17.58 -7.43
C LYS A 197 -15.61 16.87 -8.74
N ASN A 198 -16.56 15.93 -8.70
CA ASN A 198 -17.09 15.21 -9.87
C ASN A 198 -16.00 14.57 -10.74
N CYS A 199 -14.87 14.18 -10.15
CA CYS A 199 -13.86 13.41 -10.84
C CYS A 199 -14.32 11.97 -11.06
N VAL A 200 -13.94 11.37 -12.19
CA VAL A 200 -14.18 9.95 -12.50
C VAL A 200 -12.84 9.28 -12.70
N ILE A 201 -12.36 8.55 -11.70
CA ILE A 201 -11.06 7.88 -11.68
C ILE A 201 -11.34 6.38 -11.67
N THR A 202 -11.49 5.78 -12.86
CA THR A 202 -12.01 4.41 -13.00
C THR A 202 -11.29 3.59 -14.06
N ASN A 203 -10.48 4.22 -14.92
CA ASN A 203 -9.83 3.55 -16.06
C ASN A 203 -10.84 2.76 -16.94
N GLU A 204 -11.95 3.36 -17.31
CA GLU A 204 -12.99 2.70 -18.11
C GLU A 204 -12.50 2.18 -19.46
N LYS A 205 -11.41 2.78 -19.99
CA LYS A 205 -10.79 2.36 -21.25
C LYS A 205 -9.93 1.09 -21.11
N GLY A 206 -9.74 0.58 -19.90
CA GLY A 206 -8.95 -0.63 -19.63
C GLY A 206 -7.47 -0.52 -19.99
N VAL A 207 -6.89 0.68 -19.89
CA VAL A 207 -5.47 0.93 -20.15
C VAL A 207 -4.64 0.16 -19.13
N GLN A 208 -3.64 -0.60 -19.59
CA GLN A 208 -2.81 -1.42 -18.70
C GLN A 208 -1.66 -0.63 -18.10
N ASP A 209 -1.02 0.22 -18.89
CA ASP A 209 0.11 1.04 -18.45
C ASP A 209 0.02 2.44 -19.06
N PHE A 210 0.15 3.44 -18.20
CA PHE A 210 0.16 4.86 -18.59
C PHE A 210 1.01 5.67 -17.61
N VAL A 211 1.59 6.75 -18.09
CA VAL A 211 2.40 7.68 -17.29
C VAL A 211 2.07 9.12 -17.69
N ASP A 212 1.68 9.91 -16.71
CA ASP A 212 1.57 11.36 -16.78
C ASP A 212 2.28 11.92 -15.54
N GLU A 213 3.59 12.15 -15.69
CA GLU A 213 4.44 12.63 -14.58
C GLU A 213 4.05 14.05 -14.14
N GLU A 214 3.63 14.89 -15.07
CA GLU A 214 3.29 16.30 -14.81
C GLU A 214 2.09 16.39 -13.85
N ASN A 215 1.07 15.56 -14.06
CA ASN A 215 -0.13 15.54 -13.24
C ASN A 215 -0.08 14.49 -12.12
N GLY A 216 0.98 13.71 -12.04
CA GLY A 216 1.15 12.65 -11.04
C GLY A 216 0.15 11.51 -11.18
N VAL A 217 -0.20 11.15 -12.43
CA VAL A 217 -1.15 10.08 -12.76
C VAL A 217 -0.43 8.93 -13.44
N TYR A 218 -0.61 7.74 -12.89
CA TYR A 218 -0.05 6.52 -13.46
C TYR A 218 -1.15 5.46 -13.58
N ILE A 219 -1.01 4.56 -14.53
CA ILE A 219 -1.75 3.29 -14.57
C ILE A 219 -0.72 2.19 -14.62
N ARG A 220 -0.89 1.16 -13.77
CA ARG A 220 -0.04 -0.03 -13.76
C ARG A 220 -0.91 -1.27 -13.56
N SER A 221 -0.82 -2.20 -14.51
CA SER A 221 -1.69 -3.40 -14.53
C SER A 221 -3.18 -3.05 -14.45
N GLY A 222 -3.59 -1.96 -15.10
CA GLY A 222 -4.97 -1.49 -15.10
C GLY A 222 -5.40 -0.69 -13.86
N ILE A 223 -4.59 -0.63 -12.81
CA ILE A 223 -4.87 0.12 -11.56
C ILE A 223 -4.42 1.57 -11.74
N VAL A 224 -5.32 2.52 -11.48
CA VAL A 224 -4.99 3.95 -11.48
C VAL A 224 -4.24 4.30 -10.20
N VAL A 225 -3.15 5.00 -10.32
CA VAL A 225 -2.34 5.50 -9.19
C VAL A 225 -2.23 7.01 -9.28
N ILE A 226 -2.80 7.70 -8.31
CA ILE A 226 -2.60 9.14 -8.12
C ILE A 226 -1.50 9.34 -7.10
N LEU A 227 -0.42 10.01 -7.51
CA LEU A 227 0.77 10.16 -6.67
C LEU A 227 0.54 11.10 -5.49
N ARG A 228 1.45 10.97 -4.53
CA ARG A 228 1.52 11.85 -3.36
C ARG A 228 1.57 13.32 -3.76
N ASN A 229 0.76 14.14 -3.10
CA ASN A 229 0.60 15.58 -3.32
C ASN A 229 0.07 15.97 -4.72
N ALA A 230 -0.30 15.02 -5.57
CA ALA A 230 -0.89 15.34 -6.87
C ALA A 230 -2.23 16.05 -6.70
N THR A 231 -2.55 16.94 -7.64
CA THR A 231 -3.82 17.65 -7.71
C THR A 231 -4.56 17.26 -8.98
N ILE A 232 -5.74 16.72 -8.83
CA ILE A 232 -6.63 16.34 -9.93
C ILE A 232 -7.77 17.36 -10.00
N PRO A 233 -7.86 18.17 -11.07
CA PRO A 233 -8.88 19.20 -11.21
C PRO A 233 -10.32 18.67 -11.21
N ASP A 234 -11.27 19.55 -10.89
CA ASP A 234 -12.70 19.24 -10.93
C ASP A 234 -13.12 18.67 -12.30
N GLY A 235 -13.96 17.63 -12.29
CA GLY A 235 -14.51 17.01 -13.48
C GLY A 235 -13.53 16.17 -14.31
N THR A 236 -12.30 15.93 -13.82
CA THR A 236 -11.31 15.09 -14.53
C THR A 236 -11.81 13.65 -14.65
N THR A 237 -11.61 13.06 -15.84
CA THR A 237 -11.88 11.62 -16.12
C THR A 237 -10.60 10.91 -16.51
N ILE A 238 -10.31 9.80 -15.82
CA ILE A 238 -9.13 8.94 -16.02
C ILE A 238 -9.58 7.50 -16.23
#